data_b431982b5bedff57b837bf52a9d226c7
#
_entry.id   b431982b5bedff57b837bf52a9d226c7
#
_cell.length_a   1.000
_cell.length_b   1.000
_cell.length_c   1.000
_cell.angle_alpha   90.00
_cell.angle_beta   90.00
_cell.angle_gamma   90.00
#
_symmetry.space_group_name_H-M   'P 1'
#
loop_
_entity.id
_entity.type
_entity.pdbx_description
1 polymer ?
#
loop_
_entity_poly.entity_id
_entity_poly.type
_entity_poly.pdbx_seq_one_letter_code
_entity_poly.pdbx_strand_id
1 'polypeptide(L)'
;MSLPPLSLSLPPKAFSELFPLFKDASPETLNTLHESATFNECPAGRTVLMEDSWGNAVYLIVSGWAKVRVQSGNGYVTLALLGKGEYFGEMAVLNESPRSTDVAALSKVELLSIPAQLFIKSLFKDPQLHHRMLQSMVERLKQTQKRFQLRNKAPGIKMVYTLIGLADAYGEEKDSAVEIFNIPETDLAAIAD
;
A
#
# COMPACT_ATOMS: atom_id res chain seq x y z
N MET A 1 18.31 21.04 -16.58
CA MET A 1 17.10 21.41 -15.81
C MET A 1 16.28 20.14 -15.68
N SER A 2 16.36 19.44 -14.55
CA SER A 2 15.52 18.26 -14.31
C SER A 2 14.10 18.77 -14.02
N LEU A 3 13.12 18.18 -14.71
CA LEU A 3 11.71 18.41 -14.40
C LEU A 3 11.48 18.07 -12.90
N PRO A 4 10.67 18.85 -12.17
CA PRO A 4 10.32 18.50 -10.80
C PRO A 4 9.65 17.12 -10.81
N PRO A 5 9.85 16.30 -9.76
CA PRO A 5 9.22 14.99 -9.68
C PRO A 5 7.70 15.14 -9.80
N LEU A 6 7.08 14.25 -10.55
CA LEU A 6 5.64 14.26 -10.92
C LEU A 6 4.70 14.48 -9.72
N SER A 7 5.12 14.09 -8.53
CA SER A 7 4.32 14.18 -7.29
C SER A 7 4.16 15.59 -6.71
N LEU A 8 5.10 16.51 -6.96
CA LEU A 8 4.99 17.91 -6.53
C LEU A 8 4.05 18.75 -7.40
N SER A 9 3.60 18.21 -8.54
CA SER A 9 2.68 18.86 -9.47
C SER A 9 1.28 18.26 -9.50
N LEU A 10 0.98 17.24 -8.68
CA LEU A 10 -0.35 16.64 -8.61
C LEU A 10 -1.33 17.64 -7.97
N PRO A 11 -2.36 18.10 -8.68
CA PRO A 11 -3.39 18.93 -8.05
C PRO A 11 -4.16 18.09 -6.99
N PRO A 12 -4.76 18.72 -5.97
CA PRO A 12 -5.49 18.00 -4.91
C PRO A 12 -6.56 17.03 -5.43
N LYS A 13 -7.18 17.34 -6.57
CA LYS A 13 -8.13 16.46 -7.23
C LYS A 13 -7.46 15.17 -7.74
N ALA A 14 -6.30 15.27 -8.39
CA ALA A 14 -5.55 14.09 -8.85
C ALA A 14 -5.06 13.23 -7.67
N PHE A 15 -4.81 13.84 -6.50
CA PHE A 15 -4.48 13.14 -5.28
C PHE A 15 -5.62 12.20 -4.81
N SER A 16 -6.88 12.67 -4.82
CA SER A 16 -8.03 11.84 -4.47
C SER A 16 -8.40 10.81 -5.55
N GLU A 17 -8.07 11.08 -6.81
CA GLU A 17 -8.24 10.12 -7.92
C GLU A 17 -7.20 8.99 -7.86
N LEU A 18 -5.96 9.32 -7.49
CA LEU A 18 -4.89 8.34 -7.37
C LEU A 18 -5.03 7.45 -6.13
N PHE A 19 -5.48 8.01 -5.01
CA PHE A 19 -5.58 7.30 -3.73
C PHE A 19 -7.03 7.10 -3.31
N PRO A 20 -7.60 5.90 -3.50
CA PRO A 20 -9.00 5.61 -3.15
C PRO A 20 -9.36 5.90 -1.70
N LEU A 21 -8.36 5.86 -0.79
CA LEU A 21 -8.53 6.25 0.62
C LEU A 21 -9.08 7.67 0.77
N PHE A 22 -8.69 8.59 -0.12
CA PHE A 22 -9.09 10.00 -0.04
C PHE A 22 -10.28 10.36 -0.94
N LYS A 23 -10.87 9.37 -1.60
CA LYS A 23 -12.09 9.57 -2.37
C LYS A 23 -13.18 10.11 -1.44
N ASP A 24 -13.84 11.17 -1.86
CA ASP A 24 -14.91 11.87 -1.12
C ASP A 24 -14.42 12.65 0.13
N ALA A 25 -13.10 12.70 0.40
CA ALA A 25 -12.57 13.59 1.45
C ALA A 25 -12.82 15.06 1.11
N SER A 26 -12.99 15.89 2.13
CA SER A 26 -13.24 17.32 1.94
C SER A 26 -12.07 18.02 1.24
N PRO A 27 -12.33 19.06 0.43
CA PRO A 27 -11.27 19.83 -0.21
C PRO A 27 -10.24 20.39 0.79
N GLU A 28 -10.67 20.79 1.97
CA GLU A 28 -9.80 21.28 3.04
C GLU A 28 -8.84 20.18 3.53
N THR A 29 -9.37 18.96 3.75
CA THR A 29 -8.55 17.80 4.12
C THR A 29 -7.56 17.43 3.03
N LEU A 30 -8.01 17.37 1.77
CA LEU A 30 -7.15 17.07 0.63
C LEU A 30 -6.01 18.08 0.48
N ASN A 31 -6.30 19.37 0.56
CA ASN A 31 -5.28 20.43 0.49
C ASN A 31 -4.27 20.29 1.64
N THR A 32 -4.75 20.11 2.87
CA THR A 32 -3.89 20.00 4.06
C THR A 32 -2.94 18.81 3.95
N LEU A 33 -3.44 17.64 3.53
CA LEU A 33 -2.63 16.43 3.38
C LEU A 33 -1.65 16.55 2.21
N HIS A 34 -2.10 17.10 1.09
CA HIS A 34 -1.28 17.31 -0.09
C HIS A 34 -0.11 18.27 0.16
N GLU A 35 -0.35 19.42 0.79
CA GLU A 35 0.68 20.42 1.10
C GLU A 35 1.73 19.91 2.10
N SER A 36 1.35 18.96 2.95
CA SER A 36 2.22 18.38 3.98
C SER A 36 2.88 17.09 3.54
N ALA A 37 2.51 16.55 2.39
CA ALA A 37 3.09 15.32 1.87
C ALA A 37 4.50 15.56 1.34
N THR A 38 5.41 14.67 1.72
CA THR A 38 6.80 14.69 1.24
C THR A 38 7.03 13.57 0.25
N PHE A 39 7.58 13.91 -0.91
CA PHE A 39 7.95 12.93 -1.92
C PHE A 39 9.25 12.21 -1.56
N ASN A 40 9.25 10.89 -1.77
CA ASN A 40 10.40 10.03 -1.53
C ASN A 40 10.48 8.98 -2.65
N GLU A 41 11.70 8.59 -2.98
CA GLU A 41 11.95 7.46 -3.88
C GLU A 41 12.70 6.35 -3.13
N CYS A 42 12.33 5.10 -3.39
CA CYS A 42 13.03 3.95 -2.87
C CYS A 42 13.42 3.01 -4.02
N PRO A 43 14.73 2.72 -4.20
CA PRO A 43 15.18 1.78 -5.22
C PRO A 43 14.70 0.36 -4.94
N ALA A 44 14.56 -0.44 -6.00
CA ALA A 44 14.24 -1.87 -5.90
C ALA A 44 15.17 -2.60 -4.91
N GLY A 45 14.60 -3.52 -4.14
CA GLY A 45 15.31 -4.32 -3.14
C GLY A 45 15.59 -3.62 -1.81
N ARG A 46 15.32 -2.31 -1.68
CA ARG A 46 15.52 -1.58 -0.42
C ARG A 46 14.30 -1.67 0.49
N THR A 47 14.55 -1.69 1.78
CA THR A 47 13.50 -1.62 2.80
C THR A 47 13.07 -0.16 3.01
N VAL A 48 11.78 0.09 2.93
CA VAL A 48 11.14 1.40 3.18
C VAL A 48 10.82 1.54 4.68
N LEU A 49 10.22 0.50 5.26
CA LEU A 49 9.92 0.41 6.69
C LEU A 49 10.54 -0.86 7.25
N MET A 50 11.06 -0.76 8.47
CA MET A 50 11.61 -1.89 9.22
C MET A 50 10.67 -2.25 10.37
N GLU A 51 10.41 -3.55 10.56
CA GLU A 51 9.72 -4.11 11.70
C GLU A 51 10.35 -3.61 13.01
N ASP A 52 9.57 -3.46 14.06
CA ASP A 52 9.94 -2.96 15.39
C ASP A 52 10.49 -1.52 15.44
N SER A 53 10.62 -0.83 14.29
CA SER A 53 10.99 0.59 14.30
C SER A 53 9.78 1.48 14.64
N TRP A 54 10.02 2.60 15.31
CA TRP A 54 9.02 3.64 15.48
C TRP A 54 8.88 4.47 14.21
N GLY A 55 7.65 4.75 13.81
CA GLY A 55 7.37 5.51 12.60
C GLY A 55 6.42 6.68 12.86
N ASN A 56 6.72 7.80 12.20
CA ASN A 56 5.99 9.06 12.35
C ASN A 56 5.24 9.48 11.06
N ALA A 57 5.06 8.56 10.12
CA ALA A 57 4.39 8.84 8.86
C ALA A 57 3.58 7.64 8.35
N VAL A 58 2.54 7.94 7.55
CA VAL A 58 1.83 7.03 6.66
C VAL A 58 2.37 7.26 5.24
N TYR A 59 2.56 6.20 4.47
CA TYR A 59 3.12 6.23 3.14
C TYR A 59 2.08 5.85 2.09
N LEU A 60 2.05 6.57 0.97
CA LEU A 60 1.18 6.36 -0.17
C LEU A 60 2.02 6.00 -1.38
N ILE A 61 1.67 4.96 -2.13
CA ILE A 61 2.41 4.53 -3.32
C ILE A 61 1.89 5.29 -4.54
N VAL A 62 2.73 6.16 -5.10
CA VAL A 62 2.46 6.90 -6.34
C VAL A 62 2.72 6.01 -7.55
N SER A 63 3.83 5.27 -7.52
CA SER A 63 4.22 4.33 -8.58
C SER A 63 5.11 3.22 -8.03
N GLY A 64 5.20 2.13 -8.78
CA GLY A 64 6.00 0.97 -8.40
C GLY A 64 5.27 0.00 -7.48
N TRP A 65 6.02 -0.98 -6.95
CA TRP A 65 5.51 -2.11 -6.18
C TRP A 65 6.33 -2.33 -4.93
N ALA A 66 5.66 -2.60 -3.83
CA ALA A 66 6.26 -2.97 -2.55
C ALA A 66 5.67 -4.29 -2.03
N LYS A 67 6.40 -4.98 -1.18
CA LYS A 67 5.93 -6.14 -0.43
C LYS A 67 5.98 -5.87 1.06
N VAL A 68 4.93 -6.28 1.74
CA VAL A 68 4.86 -6.35 3.20
C VAL A 68 5.33 -7.72 3.63
N ARG A 69 6.28 -7.80 4.54
CA ARG A 69 6.84 -9.06 5.01
C ARG A 69 7.12 -9.01 6.51
N VAL A 70 7.17 -10.18 7.13
CA VAL A 70 7.52 -10.36 8.54
C VAL A 70 8.66 -11.36 8.65
N GLN A 71 9.55 -11.17 9.61
CA GLN A 71 10.60 -12.14 9.88
C GLN A 71 9.99 -13.43 10.45
N SER A 72 10.38 -14.59 9.90
CA SER A 72 9.92 -15.90 10.36
C SER A 72 11.10 -16.89 10.30
N GLY A 73 11.57 -17.31 11.44
CA GLY A 73 12.78 -18.14 11.53
C GLY A 73 13.98 -17.48 10.87
N ASN A 74 14.61 -18.16 9.92
CA ASN A 74 15.79 -17.64 9.19
C ASN A 74 15.44 -16.88 7.90
N GLY A 75 14.17 -16.55 7.66
CA GLY A 75 13.73 -15.91 6.42
C GLY A 75 12.60 -14.92 6.63
N TYR A 76 11.93 -14.60 5.53
CA TYR A 76 10.78 -13.70 5.52
C TYR A 76 9.56 -14.39 4.93
N VAL A 77 8.39 -14.12 5.51
CA VAL A 77 7.08 -14.47 4.94
C VAL A 77 6.46 -13.21 4.35
N THR A 78 6.04 -13.27 3.08
CA THR A 78 5.36 -12.16 2.42
C THR A 78 3.88 -12.17 2.78
N LEU A 79 3.44 -11.08 3.39
CA LEU A 79 2.05 -10.91 3.83
C LEU A 79 1.17 -10.24 2.79
N ALA A 80 1.71 -9.30 2.01
CA ALA A 80 0.97 -8.55 1.00
C ALA A 80 1.89 -8.00 -0.10
N LEU A 81 1.32 -7.80 -1.28
CA LEU A 81 1.88 -6.94 -2.31
C LEU A 81 1.05 -5.66 -2.36
N LEU A 82 1.73 -4.53 -2.49
CA LEU A 82 1.14 -3.21 -2.53
C LEU A 82 1.57 -2.51 -3.82
N GLY A 83 0.62 -1.96 -4.55
CA GLY A 83 0.84 -1.24 -5.79
C GLY A 83 0.42 0.22 -5.73
N LYS A 84 0.40 0.87 -6.88
CA LYS A 84 -0.06 2.25 -7.06
C LYS A 84 -1.44 2.46 -6.44
N GLY A 85 -1.61 3.57 -5.72
CA GLY A 85 -2.87 3.95 -5.06
C GLY A 85 -3.03 3.37 -3.65
N GLU A 86 -2.16 2.45 -3.24
CA GLU A 86 -2.19 1.87 -1.90
C GLU A 86 -1.39 2.68 -0.87
N TYR A 87 -1.63 2.37 0.39
CA TYR A 87 -0.96 3.00 1.52
C TYR A 87 -0.51 1.95 2.55
N PHE A 88 0.51 2.31 3.34
CA PHE A 88 1.05 1.46 4.39
C PHE A 88 1.65 2.27 5.54
N GLY A 89 1.91 1.59 6.65
CA GLY A 89 2.46 2.20 7.87
C GLY A 89 1.40 2.83 8.77
N GLU A 90 0.13 2.76 8.39
CA GLU A 90 -1.01 3.28 9.14
C GLU A 90 -1.26 2.51 10.45
N MET A 91 -1.00 1.19 10.47
CA MET A 91 -1.28 0.36 11.65
C MET A 91 -0.51 0.85 12.87
N ALA A 92 0.79 1.10 12.70
CA ALA A 92 1.63 1.63 13.77
C ALA A 92 1.22 3.04 14.19
N VAL A 93 0.79 3.87 13.25
CA VAL A 93 0.32 5.24 13.51
C VAL A 93 -1.00 5.24 14.26
N LEU A 94 -1.95 4.40 13.87
CA LEU A 94 -3.27 4.32 14.49
C LEU A 94 -3.25 3.65 15.87
N ASN A 95 -2.34 2.68 16.07
CA ASN A 95 -2.21 1.93 17.31
C ASN A 95 -1.12 2.47 18.24
N GLU A 96 -0.45 3.56 17.87
CA GLU A 96 0.65 4.16 18.64
C GLU A 96 1.70 3.12 19.06
N SER A 97 2.11 2.28 18.13
CA SER A 97 3.00 1.13 18.35
C SER A 97 4.16 1.12 17.35
N PRO A 98 5.22 0.33 17.60
CA PRO A 98 6.24 0.07 16.58
C PRO A 98 5.64 -0.54 15.31
N ARG A 99 6.37 -0.47 14.20
CA ARG A 99 6.00 -1.09 12.92
C ARG A 99 5.83 -2.59 13.11
N SER A 100 4.71 -3.14 12.70
CA SER A 100 4.39 -4.57 12.83
C SER A 100 5.02 -5.43 11.75
N THR A 101 5.61 -4.83 10.72
CA THR A 101 6.14 -5.52 9.53
C THR A 101 7.20 -4.69 8.83
N ASP A 102 8.08 -5.36 8.09
CA ASP A 102 8.89 -4.73 7.04
C ASP A 102 8.03 -4.37 5.82
N VAL A 103 8.39 -3.27 5.15
CA VAL A 103 7.94 -2.99 3.78
C VAL A 103 9.16 -2.79 2.90
N ALA A 104 9.29 -3.62 1.86
CA ALA A 104 10.43 -3.60 0.94
C ALA A 104 9.99 -3.33 -0.49
N ALA A 105 10.73 -2.50 -1.21
CA ALA A 105 10.49 -2.17 -2.60
C ALA A 105 10.80 -3.35 -3.52
N LEU A 106 9.85 -3.78 -4.36
CA LEU A 106 10.03 -4.80 -5.39
C LEU A 106 10.54 -4.22 -6.71
N SER A 107 10.10 -3.02 -7.03
CA SER A 107 10.60 -2.19 -8.13
C SER A 107 11.12 -0.86 -7.55
N LYS A 108 11.55 0.09 -8.38
CA LYS A 108 11.65 1.48 -7.93
C LYS A 108 10.25 1.93 -7.50
N VAL A 109 10.11 2.43 -6.27
CA VAL A 109 8.85 2.90 -5.70
C VAL A 109 8.93 4.40 -5.46
N GLU A 110 7.92 5.11 -5.91
CA GLU A 110 7.70 6.52 -5.61
C GLU A 110 6.62 6.65 -4.54
N LEU A 111 6.90 7.39 -3.49
CA LEU A 111 6.08 7.46 -2.29
C LEU A 111 5.77 8.91 -1.92
N LEU A 112 4.59 9.13 -1.36
CA LEU A 112 4.29 10.31 -0.56
C LEU A 112 4.22 9.90 0.90
N SER A 113 4.97 10.57 1.78
CA SER A 113 4.87 10.38 3.22
C SER A 113 4.04 11.51 3.85
N ILE A 114 3.05 11.14 4.63
CA ILE A 114 2.18 12.05 5.38
C ILE A 114 2.53 11.93 6.86
N PRO A 115 2.83 13.04 7.57
CA PRO A 115 3.10 13.02 9.00
C PRO A 115 1.95 12.37 9.80
N ALA A 116 2.29 11.47 10.72
CA ALA A 116 1.33 10.66 11.50
C ALA A 116 0.28 11.52 12.22
N GLN A 117 0.73 12.56 12.92
CA GLN A 117 -0.19 13.43 13.67
C GLN A 117 -1.17 14.17 12.77
N LEU A 118 -0.72 14.58 11.56
CA LEU A 118 -1.59 15.23 10.60
C LEU A 118 -2.60 14.24 10.02
N PHE A 119 -2.17 13.03 9.69
CA PHE A 119 -3.04 11.97 9.21
C PHE A 119 -4.13 11.65 10.24
N ILE A 120 -3.76 11.43 11.50
CA ILE A 120 -4.71 11.20 12.61
C ILE A 120 -5.69 12.37 12.75
N LYS A 121 -5.17 13.62 12.80
CA LYS A 121 -6.01 14.81 12.91
C LYS A 121 -7.01 14.91 11.76
N SER A 122 -6.60 14.58 10.55
CA SER A 122 -7.47 14.57 9.36
C SER A 122 -8.56 13.50 9.45
N LEU A 123 -8.25 12.30 9.95
CA LEU A 123 -9.24 11.25 10.20
C LEU A 123 -10.32 11.71 11.19
N PHE A 124 -9.95 12.42 12.28
CA PHE A 124 -10.93 12.93 13.24
C PHE A 124 -11.75 14.11 12.72
N LYS A 125 -11.19 14.92 11.83
CA LYS A 125 -11.83 16.10 11.29
C LYS A 125 -12.77 15.80 10.11
N ASP A 126 -12.47 14.76 9.33
CA ASP A 126 -13.16 14.42 8.08
C ASP A 126 -13.87 13.06 8.20
N PRO A 127 -15.21 13.06 8.38
CA PRO A 127 -15.98 11.83 8.51
C PRO A 127 -15.91 10.93 7.26
N GLN A 128 -15.73 11.50 6.07
CA GLN A 128 -15.63 10.72 4.83
C GLN A 128 -14.30 9.98 4.76
N LEU A 129 -13.20 10.66 5.10
CA LEU A 129 -11.89 10.02 5.20
C LEU A 129 -11.91 8.92 6.27
N HIS A 130 -12.50 9.20 7.44
CA HIS A 130 -12.66 8.20 8.50
C HIS A 130 -13.43 6.97 8.02
N HIS A 131 -14.57 7.18 7.35
CA HIS A 131 -15.39 6.09 6.81
C HIS A 131 -14.62 5.26 5.77
N ARG A 132 -13.88 5.91 4.86
CA ARG A 132 -13.02 5.23 3.89
C ARG A 132 -11.92 4.42 4.54
N MET A 133 -11.32 4.94 5.61
CA MET A 133 -10.32 4.21 6.39
C MET A 133 -10.90 2.93 6.98
N LEU A 134 -12.09 2.99 7.58
CA LEU A 134 -12.77 1.81 8.12
C LEU A 134 -13.11 0.80 7.03
N GLN A 135 -13.62 1.25 5.87
CA GLN A 135 -13.89 0.37 4.73
C GLN A 135 -12.63 -0.35 4.25
N SER A 136 -11.51 0.38 4.14
CA SER A 136 -10.24 -0.21 3.73
C SER A 136 -9.73 -1.23 4.75
N MET A 137 -9.87 -0.98 6.05
CA MET A 137 -9.50 -1.94 7.09
C MET A 137 -10.35 -3.22 7.00
N VAL A 138 -11.67 -3.09 6.78
CA VAL A 138 -12.56 -4.24 6.59
C VAL A 138 -12.15 -5.05 5.36
N GLU A 139 -11.79 -4.40 4.26
CA GLU A 139 -11.36 -5.10 3.05
C GLU A 139 -10.05 -5.86 3.26
N ARG A 140 -9.06 -5.25 3.91
CA ARG A 140 -7.80 -5.93 4.29
C ARG A 140 -8.04 -7.11 5.22
N LEU A 141 -8.98 -7.00 6.16
CA LEU A 141 -9.38 -8.12 7.02
C LEU A 141 -10.00 -9.27 6.22
N LYS A 142 -10.90 -8.98 5.27
CA LYS A 142 -11.49 -10.00 4.37
C LYS A 142 -10.42 -10.70 3.53
N GLN A 143 -9.45 -9.96 2.99
CA GLN A 143 -8.34 -10.53 2.23
C GLN A 143 -7.51 -11.48 3.10
N THR A 144 -7.22 -11.09 4.34
CA THR A 144 -6.52 -11.92 5.31
C THR A 144 -7.32 -13.19 5.65
N GLN A 145 -8.63 -13.08 5.88
CA GLN A 145 -9.51 -14.22 6.11
C GLN A 145 -9.54 -15.18 4.91
N LYS A 146 -9.62 -14.66 3.69
CA LYS A 146 -9.60 -15.47 2.46
C LYS A 146 -8.30 -16.27 2.35
N ARG A 147 -7.14 -15.65 2.62
CA ARG A 147 -5.85 -16.33 2.65
C ARG A 147 -5.82 -17.44 3.71
N PHE A 148 -6.31 -17.16 4.90
CA PHE A 148 -6.38 -18.15 5.96
C PHE A 148 -7.22 -19.38 5.56
N GLN A 149 -8.36 -19.16 4.86
CA GLN A 149 -9.19 -20.25 4.33
C GLN A 149 -8.47 -21.08 3.25
N LEU A 150 -7.57 -20.46 2.50
CA LEU A 150 -6.81 -21.11 1.45
C LEU A 150 -5.56 -21.85 1.96
N ARG A 151 -5.16 -21.66 3.22
CA ARG A 151 -3.91 -22.19 3.80
C ARG A 151 -3.70 -23.68 3.55
N ASN A 152 -4.78 -24.48 3.66
CA ASN A 152 -4.74 -25.94 3.50
C ASN A 152 -5.08 -26.41 2.07
N LYS A 153 -5.16 -25.51 1.08
CA LYS A 153 -5.41 -25.86 -0.32
C LYS A 153 -4.09 -26.20 -1.03
N ALA A 154 -4.21 -26.95 -2.13
CA ALA A 154 -3.06 -27.28 -2.96
C ALA A 154 -2.37 -26.00 -3.49
N PRO A 155 -1.03 -25.99 -3.63
CA PRO A 155 -0.26 -24.79 -4.06
C PRO A 155 -0.79 -24.17 -5.35
N GLY A 156 -1.17 -24.97 -6.36
CA GLY A 156 -1.75 -24.46 -7.60
C GLY A 156 -3.06 -23.69 -7.40
N ILE A 157 -3.90 -24.12 -6.46
CA ILE A 157 -5.14 -23.40 -6.12
C ILE A 157 -4.81 -22.05 -5.46
N LYS A 158 -3.89 -22.04 -4.51
CA LYS A 158 -3.43 -20.81 -3.86
C LYS A 158 -2.89 -19.82 -4.88
N MET A 159 -2.03 -20.28 -5.82
CA MET A 159 -1.47 -19.46 -6.89
C MET A 159 -2.55 -18.84 -7.78
N VAL A 160 -3.54 -19.63 -8.22
CA VAL A 160 -4.65 -19.11 -9.03
C VAL A 160 -5.42 -18.02 -8.28
N TYR A 161 -5.75 -18.23 -7.01
CA TYR A 161 -6.43 -17.21 -6.21
C TYR A 161 -5.59 -15.94 -6.01
N THR A 162 -4.28 -16.10 -5.85
CA THR A 162 -3.34 -14.96 -5.75
C THR A 162 -3.32 -14.17 -7.04
N LEU A 163 -3.20 -14.84 -8.20
CA LEU A 163 -3.18 -14.16 -9.50
C LEU A 163 -4.51 -13.46 -9.81
N ILE A 164 -5.65 -14.10 -9.51
CA ILE A 164 -6.97 -13.46 -9.66
C ILE A 164 -7.05 -12.22 -8.77
N GLY A 165 -6.65 -12.31 -7.50
CA GLY A 165 -6.68 -11.17 -6.59
C GLY A 165 -5.78 -10.00 -7.03
N LEU A 166 -4.62 -10.31 -7.63
CA LEU A 166 -3.73 -9.29 -8.20
C LEU A 166 -4.31 -8.67 -9.48
N ALA A 167 -4.94 -9.48 -10.33
CA ALA A 167 -5.61 -8.99 -11.54
C ALA A 167 -6.80 -8.09 -11.19
N ASP A 168 -7.62 -8.47 -10.22
CA ASP A 168 -8.77 -7.67 -9.75
C ASP A 168 -8.32 -6.33 -9.13
N ALA A 169 -7.19 -6.32 -8.40
CA ALA A 169 -6.73 -5.13 -7.68
C ALA A 169 -5.92 -4.17 -8.57
N TYR A 170 -5.15 -4.70 -9.51
CA TYR A 170 -4.11 -3.94 -10.23
C TYR A 170 -4.03 -4.24 -11.72
N GLY A 171 -4.94 -5.06 -12.25
CA GLY A 171 -4.92 -5.45 -13.64
C GLY A 171 -5.31 -4.30 -14.56
N GLU A 172 -4.57 -4.16 -15.66
CA GLU A 172 -4.92 -3.27 -16.77
C GLU A 172 -5.51 -4.10 -17.90
N GLU A 173 -6.72 -3.74 -18.34
CA GLU A 173 -7.35 -4.39 -19.49
C GLU A 173 -6.59 -4.04 -20.77
N LYS A 174 -6.14 -5.06 -21.48
CA LYS A 174 -5.49 -4.95 -22.79
C LYS A 174 -6.04 -6.00 -23.74
N ASP A 175 -6.72 -5.56 -24.79
CA ASP A 175 -7.34 -6.43 -25.80
C ASP A 175 -8.26 -7.50 -25.15
N SER A 176 -7.82 -8.74 -25.13
CA SER A 176 -8.56 -9.89 -24.56
C SER A 176 -7.92 -10.45 -23.27
N ALA A 177 -7.00 -9.71 -22.65
CA ALA A 177 -6.24 -10.14 -21.48
C ALA A 177 -6.21 -9.04 -20.41
N VAL A 178 -5.90 -9.44 -19.19
CA VAL A 178 -5.58 -8.53 -18.08
C VAL A 178 -4.09 -8.65 -17.81
N GLU A 179 -3.38 -7.54 -17.97
CA GLU A 179 -1.96 -7.47 -17.64
C GLU A 179 -1.76 -7.01 -16.20
N ILE A 180 -0.88 -7.67 -15.47
CA ILE A 180 -0.40 -7.25 -14.17
C ILE A 180 1.11 -7.00 -14.23
N PHE A 181 1.64 -6.25 -13.29
CA PHE A 181 3.07 -6.05 -13.14
C PHE A 181 3.81 -7.40 -13.11
N ASN A 182 4.98 -7.46 -13.75
CA ASN A 182 5.82 -8.66 -13.73
C ASN A 182 6.43 -8.86 -12.32
N ILE A 183 5.74 -9.61 -11.49
CA ILE A 183 6.16 -9.95 -10.13
C ILE A 183 7.14 -11.14 -10.22
N PRO A 184 8.30 -11.09 -9.55
CA PRO A 184 9.22 -12.21 -9.49
C PRO A 184 8.53 -13.49 -9.00
N GLU A 185 8.82 -14.64 -9.61
CA GLU A 185 8.21 -15.94 -9.26
C GLU A 185 8.38 -16.27 -7.78
N THR A 186 9.54 -15.94 -7.20
CA THR A 186 9.82 -16.12 -5.76
C THR A 186 8.87 -15.33 -4.87
N ASP A 187 8.48 -14.12 -5.28
CA ASP A 187 7.54 -13.29 -4.53
C ASP A 187 6.10 -13.74 -4.74
N LEU A 188 5.74 -14.21 -5.94
CA LEU A 188 4.44 -14.85 -6.19
C LEU A 188 4.29 -16.12 -5.37
N ALA A 189 5.31 -16.96 -5.33
CA ALA A 189 5.30 -18.18 -4.51
C ALA A 189 5.17 -17.85 -3.02
N ALA A 190 5.94 -16.88 -2.53
CA ALA A 190 5.93 -16.46 -1.12
C ALA A 190 4.58 -15.87 -0.67
N ILE A 191 3.79 -15.29 -1.58
CA ILE A 191 2.48 -14.74 -1.24
C ILE A 191 1.36 -15.77 -1.38
N ALA A 192 1.58 -16.81 -2.19
CA ALA A 192 0.65 -17.92 -2.37
C ALA A 192 0.78 -19.00 -1.27
N ASP A 193 1.85 -18.96 -0.47
CA ASP A 193 2.14 -19.91 0.61
C ASP A 193 1.43 -19.54 1.92
#